data_218ab9ba8a6564574e0cc8d1352900f8
#
_entry.id   218ab9ba8a6564574e0cc8d1352900f8
#
_cell.length_a   1.000
_cell.length_b   1.000
_cell.length_c   1.000
_cell.angle_alpha   90.00
_cell.angle_beta   90.00
_cell.angle_gamma   90.00
#
_symmetry.space_group_name_H-M   'P 1'
#
loop_
_entity.id
_entity.type
_entity.pdbx_description
1 polymer ?
#
loop_
_entity_poly.entity_id
_entity_poly.type
_entity_poly.pdbx_seq_one_letter_code
_entity_poly.pdbx_strand_id
1 'polypeptide(L)'
;MNDLFKRIFVGAALSFAVVASPATDKKSGEWIQLFNGKNLDGWTPKIRYQELGKDPQKTFRVADGVIKVGYENYDEFKESFGHLFYQSPFSNYRLRVEYRFTGKQLKGGPGWARRNSGLMLHGQDPATMDKDQDFPNSIEVQLLGGFGEGKRTTLNLCTPGTDVEMKGKLLKRHCISSKSKTYHGEQWVTAEVEVRGSKYFKHIIDGKTVLEYQKPQRDDGTLLEGGSISLQSESHPCEFRKVELLPLK
;
A
#
# COMPACT_ATOMS: atom_id res chain seq x y z
N MET A 1 42.29 22.34 -59.85
CA MET A 1 42.47 23.16 -58.63
C MET A 1 41.07 23.28 -57.96
N ASN A 2 40.82 22.51 -56.94
CA ASN A 2 40.05 22.82 -55.75
C ASN A 2 39.69 21.49 -55.04
N ASP A 3 40.46 21.25 -54.03
CA ASP A 3 40.25 20.10 -53.10
C ASP A 3 39.05 20.41 -52.17
N LEU A 4 38.12 19.47 -52.16
CA LEU A 4 36.93 19.50 -51.29
C LEU A 4 37.19 18.60 -50.08
N PHE A 5 37.44 19.21 -48.92
CA PHE A 5 37.63 18.57 -47.64
C PHE A 5 36.38 17.77 -47.21
N LYS A 6 36.46 16.45 -47.15
CA LYS A 6 35.50 15.57 -46.48
C LYS A 6 35.78 15.59 -44.97
N ARG A 7 34.91 16.23 -44.21
CA ARG A 7 34.86 16.07 -42.73
C ARG A 7 34.14 14.77 -42.38
N ILE A 8 34.86 13.85 -41.80
CA ILE A 8 34.34 12.62 -41.20
C ILE A 8 33.85 12.97 -39.79
N PHE A 9 32.55 12.92 -39.58
CA PHE A 9 31.97 12.94 -38.23
C PHE A 9 32.03 11.53 -37.64
N VAL A 10 32.90 11.32 -36.64
CA VAL A 10 32.88 10.13 -35.79
C VAL A 10 31.86 10.40 -34.69
N GLY A 11 30.69 9.82 -34.80
CA GLY A 11 29.68 9.80 -33.76
C GLY A 11 30.05 8.78 -32.70
N ALA A 12 30.44 9.23 -31.50
CA ALA A 12 30.61 8.37 -30.35
C ALA A 12 29.21 7.98 -29.80
N ALA A 13 28.81 6.74 -29.99
CA ALA A 13 27.62 6.19 -29.34
C ALA A 13 27.97 5.88 -27.87
N LEU A 14 27.45 6.69 -26.93
CA LEU A 14 27.48 6.36 -25.52
C LEU A 14 26.43 5.26 -25.25
N SER A 15 26.89 4.05 -25.05
CA SER A 15 26.07 2.94 -24.56
C SER A 15 25.85 3.13 -23.06
N PHE A 16 24.65 3.51 -22.65
CA PHE A 16 24.23 3.44 -21.24
C PHE A 16 24.00 1.98 -20.90
N ALA A 17 24.92 1.39 -20.15
CA ALA A 17 24.67 0.09 -19.51
C ALA A 17 23.65 0.30 -18.39
N VAL A 18 22.44 -0.20 -18.56
CA VAL A 18 21.47 -0.35 -17.48
C VAL A 18 22.02 -1.43 -16.55
N VAL A 19 22.59 -1.01 -15.43
CA VAL A 19 22.97 -1.92 -14.35
C VAL A 19 21.68 -2.35 -13.66
N ALA A 20 21.16 -3.51 -14.05
CA ALA A 20 20.11 -4.17 -13.30
C ALA A 20 20.67 -4.52 -11.91
N SER A 21 20.13 -3.90 -10.86
CA SER A 21 20.42 -4.32 -9.49
C SER A 21 20.05 -5.80 -9.35
N PRO A 22 20.94 -6.63 -8.75
CA PRO A 22 20.63 -8.04 -8.55
C PRO A 22 19.41 -8.15 -7.64
N ALA A 23 18.39 -8.85 -8.11
CA ALA A 23 17.33 -9.34 -7.26
C ALA A 23 17.99 -10.21 -6.19
N THR A 24 18.07 -9.72 -4.95
CA THR A 24 18.57 -10.50 -3.83
C THR A 24 17.70 -11.74 -3.71
N ASP A 25 18.27 -12.92 -3.92
CA ASP A 25 17.66 -14.21 -3.62
C ASP A 25 17.30 -14.24 -2.13
N LYS A 26 16.06 -13.88 -1.83
CA LYS A 26 15.55 -13.80 -0.45
C LYS A 26 15.23 -15.22 0.00
N LYS A 27 16.00 -15.76 0.96
CA LYS A 27 15.78 -17.08 1.53
C LYS A 27 14.33 -17.21 2.03
N SER A 28 13.62 -18.21 1.50
CA SER A 28 12.30 -18.61 2.00
C SER A 28 12.40 -18.95 3.49
N GLY A 29 11.53 -18.35 4.33
CA GLY A 29 11.45 -18.63 5.76
C GLY A 29 11.99 -17.55 6.69
N GLU A 30 12.56 -16.46 6.17
CA GLU A 30 13.02 -15.33 6.99
C GLU A 30 12.15 -14.08 6.77
N TRP A 31 11.83 -13.37 7.86
CA TRP A 31 11.12 -12.10 7.78
C TRP A 31 12.02 -11.00 7.21
N ILE A 32 11.53 -10.30 6.21
CA ILE A 32 12.17 -9.17 5.58
C ILE A 32 11.57 -7.90 6.16
N GLN A 33 12.40 -7.01 6.70
CA GLN A 33 11.95 -5.69 7.14
C GLN A 33 11.75 -4.81 5.92
N LEU A 34 10.51 -4.49 5.57
CA LEU A 34 10.19 -3.56 4.49
C LEU A 34 10.42 -2.11 4.93
N PHE A 35 10.27 -1.84 6.22
CA PHE A 35 10.62 -0.55 6.83
C PHE A 35 11.83 -0.70 7.75
N ASN A 36 12.85 0.12 7.51
CA ASN A 36 14.14 0.04 8.20
C ASN A 36 14.20 0.82 9.54
N GLY A 37 13.10 1.48 9.94
CA GLY A 37 13.02 2.30 11.17
C GLY A 37 13.73 3.66 11.09
N LYS A 38 14.33 4.03 9.95
CA LYS A 38 15.19 5.23 9.85
C LYS A 38 14.74 6.22 8.78
N ASN A 39 14.33 5.73 7.62
CA ASN A 39 13.93 6.54 6.46
C ASN A 39 12.96 5.78 5.56
N LEU A 40 12.55 6.41 4.46
CA LEU A 40 11.65 5.83 3.47
C LEU A 40 12.39 5.16 2.30
N ASP A 41 13.62 4.70 2.49
CA ASP A 41 14.35 3.97 1.45
C ASP A 41 13.53 2.73 1.01
N GLY A 42 13.37 2.58 -0.31
CA GLY A 42 12.54 1.54 -0.89
C GLY A 42 11.04 1.85 -0.90
N TRP A 43 10.62 3.06 -0.52
CA TRP A 43 9.25 3.50 -0.55
C TRP A 43 9.06 4.75 -1.43
N THR A 44 7.98 4.78 -2.19
CA THR A 44 7.64 5.88 -3.11
C THR A 44 6.21 6.37 -2.85
N PRO A 45 5.99 7.65 -2.51
CA PRO A 45 4.66 8.20 -2.34
C PRO A 45 3.97 8.44 -3.68
N LYS A 46 2.67 8.20 -3.74
CA LYS A 46 1.74 8.67 -4.77
C LYS A 46 0.59 9.34 -4.07
N ILE A 47 0.53 10.65 -4.18
CA ILE A 47 -0.56 11.48 -3.64
C ILE A 47 -1.44 11.88 -4.82
N ARG A 48 -2.76 11.83 -4.65
CA ARG A 48 -3.72 12.33 -5.66
C ARG A 48 -3.37 13.76 -6.05
N TYR A 49 -3.44 14.07 -7.32
CA TYR A 49 -3.05 15.35 -7.95
C TYR A 49 -1.54 15.62 -8.00
N GLN A 50 -0.69 14.72 -7.47
CA GLN A 50 0.75 14.83 -7.56
C GLN A 50 1.35 13.79 -8.51
N GLU A 51 2.50 14.12 -9.09
CA GLU A 51 3.31 13.14 -9.83
C GLU A 51 3.84 12.07 -8.88
N LEU A 52 4.11 10.87 -9.38
CA LEU A 52 4.71 9.78 -8.61
C LEU A 52 6.03 10.25 -7.96
N GLY A 53 6.21 9.93 -6.69
CA GLY A 53 7.37 10.32 -5.90
C GLY A 53 7.30 11.74 -5.33
N LYS A 54 6.24 12.52 -5.62
CA LYS A 54 6.06 13.87 -5.06
C LYS A 54 5.12 13.85 -3.87
N ASP A 55 5.62 14.38 -2.75
CA ASP A 55 4.86 14.58 -1.51
C ASP A 55 5.20 15.97 -0.92
N PRO A 56 4.72 17.06 -1.54
CA PRO A 56 5.08 18.41 -1.16
C PRO A 56 4.61 18.78 0.24
N GLN A 57 3.56 18.14 0.74
CA GLN A 57 3.01 18.35 2.08
C GLN A 57 3.64 17.44 3.15
N LYS A 58 4.58 16.56 2.75
CA LYS A 58 5.23 15.60 3.66
C LYS A 58 4.21 14.73 4.41
N THR A 59 3.21 14.25 3.67
CA THR A 59 2.17 13.33 4.17
C THR A 59 2.80 12.10 4.80
N PHE A 60 3.82 11.54 4.12
CA PHE A 60 4.59 10.40 4.62
C PHE A 60 5.98 10.87 5.06
N ARG A 61 6.33 10.59 6.30
CA ARG A 61 7.65 10.89 6.87
C ARG A 61 8.04 9.87 7.91
N VAL A 62 9.31 9.86 8.27
CA VAL A 62 9.81 9.04 9.38
C VAL A 62 10.21 9.95 10.54
N ALA A 63 9.71 9.66 11.71
CA ALA A 63 10.14 10.26 12.97
C ALA A 63 9.94 9.25 14.10
N ASP A 64 10.80 9.27 15.09
CA ASP A 64 10.76 8.40 16.28
C ASP A 64 10.72 6.88 15.94
N GLY A 65 11.37 6.50 14.82
CA GLY A 65 11.43 5.10 14.39
C GLY A 65 10.14 4.57 13.76
N VAL A 66 9.19 5.43 13.40
CA VAL A 66 7.92 5.05 12.77
C VAL A 66 7.67 5.83 11.47
N ILE A 67 6.96 5.21 10.54
CA ILE A 67 6.36 5.92 9.40
C ILE A 67 5.15 6.67 9.96
N LYS A 68 5.14 7.99 9.81
CA LYS A 68 4.00 8.86 10.16
C LYS A 68 3.26 9.27 8.91
N VAL A 69 1.97 8.99 8.89
CA VAL A 69 1.01 9.62 7.99
C VAL A 69 0.47 10.83 8.72
N GLY A 70 0.78 12.02 8.26
CA GLY A 70 0.43 13.26 8.96
C GLY A 70 0.00 14.37 8.02
N TYR A 71 -0.69 15.35 8.60
CA TYR A 71 -1.37 16.40 7.84
C TYR A 71 -1.05 17.80 8.39
N GLU A 72 0.07 17.96 9.07
CA GLU A 72 0.46 19.22 9.73
C GLU A 72 0.70 20.37 8.73
N ASN A 73 0.99 20.03 7.49
CA ASN A 73 1.22 21.00 6.42
C ASN A 73 -0.02 21.19 5.50
N TYR A 74 -1.17 20.67 5.90
CA TYR A 74 -2.42 20.82 5.16
C TYR A 74 -3.36 21.78 5.86
N ASP A 75 -3.94 22.71 5.14
CA ASP A 75 -5.06 23.53 5.63
C ASP A 75 -6.37 22.74 5.64
N GLU A 76 -6.59 21.91 4.62
CA GLU A 76 -7.77 21.11 4.38
C GLU A 76 -7.44 19.88 3.52
N PHE A 77 -8.18 18.79 3.68
CA PHE A 77 -7.89 17.52 3.01
C PHE A 77 -8.01 17.57 1.48
N LYS A 78 -9.05 18.23 0.95
CA LYS A 78 -9.28 18.39 -0.51
C LYS A 78 -9.05 17.11 -1.31
N GLU A 79 -9.55 16.00 -0.79
CA GLU A 79 -9.42 14.67 -1.40
C GLU A 79 -7.97 14.23 -1.71
N SER A 80 -7.00 14.74 -0.95
CA SER A 80 -5.58 14.40 -1.12
C SER A 80 -5.28 12.99 -0.59
N PHE A 81 -5.98 11.99 -1.13
CA PHE A 81 -5.69 10.58 -0.86
C PHE A 81 -4.27 10.23 -1.28
N GLY A 82 -3.62 9.36 -0.53
CA GLY A 82 -2.25 9.01 -0.82
C GLY A 82 -1.89 7.59 -0.45
N HIS A 83 -0.87 7.08 -1.12
CA HIS A 83 -0.36 5.73 -0.94
C HIS A 83 1.17 5.76 -0.94
N LEU A 84 1.77 5.07 0.02
CA LEU A 84 3.21 4.89 0.11
C LEU A 84 3.54 3.49 -0.39
N PHE A 85 4.05 3.37 -1.61
CA PHE A 85 4.31 2.12 -2.31
C PHE A 85 5.69 1.56 -1.97
N TYR A 86 5.76 0.28 -1.66
CA TYR A 86 7.03 -0.43 -1.56
C TYR A 86 7.57 -0.78 -2.96
N GLN A 87 8.88 -0.71 -3.13
CA GLN A 87 9.59 -0.80 -4.42
C GLN A 87 9.45 -2.13 -5.19
N SER A 88 8.99 -3.20 -4.54
CA SER A 88 8.93 -4.53 -5.15
C SER A 88 7.52 -5.10 -5.06
N PRO A 89 7.01 -5.73 -6.12
CA PRO A 89 5.79 -6.51 -6.08
C PRO A 89 6.01 -7.86 -5.39
N PHE A 90 4.93 -8.44 -4.88
CA PHE A 90 4.92 -9.76 -4.25
C PHE A 90 3.68 -10.56 -4.66
N SER A 91 3.79 -11.90 -4.57
CA SER A 91 2.72 -12.85 -4.91
C SER A 91 2.34 -13.74 -3.72
N ASN A 92 3.30 -14.46 -3.15
CA ASN A 92 3.06 -15.37 -2.02
C ASN A 92 3.82 -14.89 -0.79
N TYR A 93 3.11 -14.48 0.24
CA TYR A 93 3.75 -13.90 1.43
C TYR A 93 2.83 -13.90 2.64
N ARG A 94 3.43 -13.71 3.81
CA ARG A 94 2.76 -13.21 5.01
C ARG A 94 3.27 -11.81 5.28
N LEU A 95 2.39 -10.84 5.37
CA LEU A 95 2.69 -9.45 5.72
C LEU A 95 2.25 -9.21 7.16
N ARG A 96 3.10 -8.57 7.96
CA ARG A 96 2.79 -8.11 9.31
C ARG A 96 3.05 -6.62 9.42
N VAL A 97 2.06 -5.90 9.94
CA VAL A 97 2.13 -4.45 10.12
C VAL A 97 1.62 -4.08 11.50
N GLU A 98 2.37 -3.26 12.24
CA GLU A 98 1.88 -2.64 13.47
C GLU A 98 1.50 -1.19 13.18
N TYR A 99 0.25 -0.84 13.46
CA TYR A 99 -0.29 0.50 13.19
C TYR A 99 -1.05 1.06 14.39
N ARG A 100 -1.20 2.39 14.44
CA ARG A 100 -2.11 3.10 15.34
C ARG A 100 -2.62 4.38 14.71
N PHE A 101 -3.81 4.81 15.12
CA PHE A 101 -4.35 6.12 14.79
C PHE A 101 -4.01 7.11 15.90
N THR A 102 -3.64 8.34 15.53
CA THR A 102 -3.28 9.40 16.46
C THR A 102 -4.03 10.68 16.15
N GLY A 103 -4.17 11.56 17.12
CA GLY A 103 -4.68 12.91 16.92
C GLY A 103 -6.11 12.98 16.36
N LYS A 104 -6.35 14.01 15.55
CA LYS A 104 -7.66 14.32 14.96
C LYS A 104 -7.61 14.26 13.45
N GLN A 105 -8.74 13.91 12.84
CA GLN A 105 -8.91 13.97 11.40
C GLN A 105 -8.74 15.39 10.88
N LEU A 106 -8.04 15.52 9.75
CA LEU A 106 -7.89 16.80 9.04
C LEU A 106 -9.27 17.33 8.60
N LYS A 107 -9.44 18.63 8.70
CA LYS A 107 -10.64 19.34 8.19
C LYS A 107 -10.90 18.97 6.72
N GLY A 108 -12.15 18.80 6.34
CA GLY A 108 -12.54 18.40 4.97
C GLY A 108 -12.40 16.91 4.68
N GLY A 109 -11.85 16.12 5.60
CA GLY A 109 -11.84 14.67 5.47
C GLY A 109 -13.25 14.09 5.56
N PRO A 110 -13.61 13.12 4.67
CA PRO A 110 -14.93 12.51 4.71
C PRO A 110 -15.14 11.71 6.00
N GLY A 111 -16.36 11.66 6.50
CA GLY A 111 -16.68 11.05 7.79
C GLY A 111 -16.29 9.56 7.87
N TRP A 112 -16.40 8.82 6.76
CA TRP A 112 -16.00 7.41 6.67
C TRP A 112 -14.48 7.21 6.81
N ALA A 113 -13.67 8.21 6.43
CA ALA A 113 -12.21 8.18 6.52
C ALA A 113 -11.67 8.52 7.92
N ARG A 114 -12.54 8.81 8.89
CA ARG A 114 -12.11 9.03 10.27
C ARG A 114 -11.57 7.74 10.88
N ARG A 115 -10.30 7.76 11.36
CA ARG A 115 -9.56 6.59 11.86
C ARG A 115 -9.64 5.42 10.88
N ASN A 116 -9.32 5.71 9.62
CA ASN A 116 -9.29 4.81 8.49
C ASN A 116 -7.95 4.91 7.78
N SER A 117 -7.43 3.80 7.36
CA SER A 117 -6.23 3.59 6.57
C SER A 117 -6.30 2.19 5.96
N GLY A 118 -5.35 1.80 5.14
CA GLY A 118 -5.36 0.49 4.49
C GLY A 118 -3.97 -0.02 4.11
N LEU A 119 -3.90 -1.35 3.93
CA LEU A 119 -2.81 -2.01 3.23
C LEU A 119 -3.35 -2.41 1.86
N MET A 120 -2.83 -1.78 0.81
CA MET A 120 -3.23 -2.11 -0.56
C MET A 120 -2.33 -3.22 -1.06
N LEU A 121 -2.91 -4.39 -1.36
CA LEU A 121 -2.19 -5.61 -1.73
C LEU A 121 -2.57 -6.04 -3.14
N HIS A 122 -1.67 -6.73 -3.84
CA HIS A 122 -1.81 -7.06 -5.26
C HIS A 122 -2.23 -5.82 -6.06
N GLY A 123 -1.68 -4.67 -5.63
CA GLY A 123 -2.03 -3.37 -6.14
C GLY A 123 -1.49 -3.12 -7.54
N GLN A 124 -2.14 -2.18 -8.20
CA GLN A 124 -1.70 -1.57 -9.45
C GLN A 124 -0.27 -1.04 -9.31
N ASP A 125 0.51 -1.11 -10.38
CA ASP A 125 1.81 -0.44 -10.46
C ASP A 125 1.58 1.07 -10.32
N PRO A 126 2.21 1.76 -9.33
CA PRO A 126 2.02 3.19 -9.13
C PRO A 126 2.39 4.04 -10.36
N ALA A 127 3.27 3.56 -11.23
CA ALA A 127 3.63 4.24 -12.47
C ALA A 127 2.49 4.28 -13.50
N THR A 128 1.48 3.41 -13.34
CA THR A 128 0.30 3.34 -14.22
C THR A 128 -0.92 4.05 -13.65
N MET A 129 -0.80 4.63 -12.45
CA MET A 129 -1.89 5.39 -11.83
C MET A 129 -2.00 6.78 -12.48
N ASP A 130 -3.23 7.17 -12.80
CA ASP A 130 -3.50 8.54 -13.23
C ASP A 130 -3.15 9.55 -12.14
N LYS A 131 -2.89 10.79 -12.55
CA LYS A 131 -2.49 11.84 -11.61
C LYS A 131 -3.56 12.12 -10.58
N ASP A 132 -4.82 12.10 -10.96
CA ASP A 132 -6.00 12.36 -10.14
C ASP A 132 -6.69 11.08 -9.62
N GLN A 133 -6.11 9.91 -9.86
CA GLN A 133 -6.61 8.65 -9.31
C GLN A 133 -6.48 8.65 -7.79
N ASP A 134 -7.57 8.37 -7.08
CA ASP A 134 -7.63 8.35 -5.62
C ASP A 134 -7.10 7.05 -4.99
N PHE A 135 -7.46 5.89 -5.53
CA PHE A 135 -7.03 4.58 -5.03
C PHE A 135 -6.43 3.71 -6.14
N PRO A 136 -5.36 2.94 -5.88
CA PRO A 136 -4.90 1.92 -6.82
C PRO A 136 -5.94 0.80 -6.93
N ASN A 137 -6.14 0.24 -8.12
CA ASN A 137 -6.84 -1.03 -8.24
C ASN A 137 -6.10 -2.08 -7.40
N SER A 138 -6.75 -2.63 -6.38
CA SER A 138 -6.08 -3.47 -5.36
C SER A 138 -7.06 -4.22 -4.48
N ILE A 139 -6.52 -5.11 -3.67
CA ILE A 139 -7.20 -5.70 -2.52
C ILE A 139 -6.77 -4.92 -1.28
N GLU A 140 -7.70 -4.19 -0.67
CA GLU A 140 -7.43 -3.42 0.53
C GLU A 140 -7.75 -4.22 1.78
N VAL A 141 -6.76 -4.34 2.66
CA VAL A 141 -6.97 -4.72 4.06
C VAL A 141 -7.23 -3.45 4.84
N GLN A 142 -8.50 -3.12 5.02
CA GLN A 142 -8.92 -1.87 5.65
C GLN A 142 -8.63 -1.87 7.14
N LEU A 143 -7.86 -0.89 7.58
CA LEU A 143 -7.47 -0.68 8.97
C LEU A 143 -8.38 0.39 9.59
N LEU A 144 -9.16 0.00 10.60
CA LEU A 144 -10.05 0.91 11.29
C LEU A 144 -9.74 1.02 12.78
N GLY A 145 -9.89 2.22 13.34
CA GLY A 145 -9.84 2.49 14.77
C GLY A 145 -11.23 2.80 15.33
N GLY A 146 -11.54 2.32 16.52
CA GLY A 146 -12.80 2.62 17.22
C GLY A 146 -12.86 4.06 17.74
N PHE A 147 -14.07 4.55 17.99
CA PHE A 147 -14.34 5.94 18.42
C PHE A 147 -14.49 6.12 19.94
N GLY A 148 -14.12 5.12 20.74
CA GLY A 148 -14.30 5.10 22.18
C GLY A 148 -15.44 4.17 22.60
N GLU A 149 -16.47 4.07 21.80
CA GLU A 149 -17.65 3.23 22.02
C GLU A 149 -18.10 2.59 20.70
N GLY A 150 -19.02 1.65 20.79
CA GLY A 150 -19.63 0.97 19.64
C GLY A 150 -18.71 -0.06 18.97
N LYS A 151 -19.27 -0.79 18.02
CA LYS A 151 -18.56 -1.81 17.26
C LYS A 151 -18.05 -1.24 15.93
N ARG A 152 -16.76 -1.38 15.69
CA ARG A 152 -16.09 -1.03 14.44
C ARG A 152 -14.95 -2.02 14.20
N THR A 153 -15.17 -3.03 13.38
CA THR A 153 -14.16 -4.05 13.07
C THR A 153 -13.03 -3.47 12.24
N THR A 154 -11.85 -4.03 12.37
CA THR A 154 -10.67 -3.72 11.54
C THR A 154 -10.26 -4.94 10.72
N LEU A 155 -9.26 -4.80 9.84
CA LEU A 155 -8.91 -5.84 8.87
C LEU A 155 -10.14 -6.27 8.05
N ASN A 156 -10.97 -5.32 7.67
CA ASN A 156 -12.04 -5.53 6.71
C ASN A 156 -11.44 -5.71 5.31
N LEU A 157 -12.22 -6.14 4.36
CA LEU A 157 -11.86 -6.14 2.95
C LEU A 157 -12.55 -4.97 2.26
N CYS A 158 -11.83 -4.18 1.47
CA CYS A 158 -12.39 -3.36 0.41
C CYS A 158 -11.70 -3.67 -0.93
N THR A 159 -12.38 -3.43 -2.04
CA THR A 159 -11.96 -3.89 -3.37
C THR A 159 -12.04 -2.74 -4.38
N PRO A 160 -11.17 -1.71 -4.27
CA PRO A 160 -11.14 -0.64 -5.27
C PRO A 160 -10.72 -1.20 -6.65
N GLY A 161 -11.62 -1.09 -7.65
CA GLY A 161 -11.41 -1.58 -9.03
C GLY A 161 -11.18 -3.09 -9.15
N THR A 162 -11.63 -3.86 -8.15
CA THR A 162 -11.41 -5.31 -8.08
C THR A 162 -12.59 -6.03 -7.42
N ASP A 163 -12.62 -7.33 -7.56
CA ASP A 163 -13.58 -8.23 -6.94
C ASP A 163 -12.88 -9.41 -6.28
N VAL A 164 -13.59 -10.15 -5.43
CA VAL A 164 -13.13 -11.41 -4.83
C VAL A 164 -14.23 -12.46 -4.83
N GLU A 165 -13.86 -13.72 -4.67
CA GLU A 165 -14.79 -14.79 -4.43
C GLU A 165 -14.81 -15.19 -2.94
N MET A 166 -16.01 -15.29 -2.35
CA MET A 166 -16.21 -15.84 -1.01
C MET A 166 -17.28 -16.93 -1.05
N LYS A 167 -16.98 -18.08 -0.45
CA LYS A 167 -17.91 -19.23 -0.38
C LYS A 167 -18.46 -19.63 -1.76
N GLY A 168 -17.60 -19.62 -2.79
CA GLY A 168 -17.96 -19.99 -4.15
C GLY A 168 -18.80 -18.95 -4.92
N LYS A 169 -18.92 -17.73 -4.41
CA LYS A 169 -19.67 -16.63 -5.07
C LYS A 169 -18.78 -15.41 -5.26
N LEU A 170 -18.81 -14.87 -6.47
CA LEU A 170 -18.19 -13.57 -6.78
C LEU A 170 -18.95 -12.48 -6.03
N LEU A 171 -18.21 -11.64 -5.32
CA LEU A 171 -18.75 -10.51 -4.55
C LEU A 171 -18.41 -9.20 -5.24
N LYS A 172 -19.46 -8.47 -5.62
CA LYS A 172 -19.39 -7.11 -6.19
C LYS A 172 -19.52 -6.02 -5.11
N ARG A 173 -19.66 -6.40 -3.85
CA ARG A 173 -19.76 -5.45 -2.74
C ARG A 173 -18.38 -4.89 -2.42
N HIS A 174 -18.25 -3.56 -2.50
CA HIS A 174 -16.98 -2.87 -2.31
C HIS A 174 -16.29 -3.15 -0.97
N CYS A 175 -17.03 -3.15 0.16
CA CYS A 175 -16.43 -3.42 1.47
C CYS A 175 -17.18 -4.49 2.26
N ILE A 176 -16.44 -5.37 2.93
CA ILE A 176 -16.93 -6.49 3.73
C ILE A 176 -16.27 -6.44 5.11
N SER A 177 -17.07 -6.42 6.16
CA SER A 177 -16.58 -6.40 7.54
C SER A 177 -15.98 -7.74 7.95
N SER A 178 -14.86 -7.68 8.66
CA SER A 178 -14.23 -8.83 9.31
C SER A 178 -14.98 -9.25 10.59
N LYS A 179 -14.46 -10.29 11.24
CA LYS A 179 -14.92 -10.73 12.57
C LYS A 179 -14.01 -10.25 13.70
N SER A 180 -13.18 -9.22 13.47
CA SER A 180 -12.30 -8.69 14.50
C SER A 180 -13.07 -8.02 15.63
N LYS A 181 -12.42 -7.85 16.78
CA LYS A 181 -12.87 -6.90 17.81
C LYS A 181 -12.61 -5.46 17.35
N THR A 182 -13.11 -4.50 18.12
CA THR A 182 -12.84 -3.07 17.94
C THR A 182 -11.65 -2.66 18.80
N TYR A 183 -10.75 -1.87 18.22
CA TYR A 183 -9.60 -1.31 18.92
C TYR A 183 -9.80 0.19 19.11
N HIS A 184 -10.08 0.61 20.33
CA HIS A 184 -10.32 2.00 20.68
C HIS A 184 -9.03 2.70 21.10
N GLY A 185 -9.04 4.04 21.04
CA GLY A 185 -7.89 4.86 21.47
C GLY A 185 -6.68 4.77 20.53
N GLU A 186 -5.55 5.25 21.00
CA GLU A 186 -4.28 5.32 20.26
C GLU A 186 -3.37 4.12 20.54
N GLN A 187 -3.93 2.92 20.60
CA GLN A 187 -3.18 1.70 20.86
C GLN A 187 -2.55 1.14 19.59
N TRP A 188 -1.40 0.49 19.72
CA TRP A 188 -0.79 -0.27 18.65
C TRP A 188 -1.59 -1.56 18.38
N VAL A 189 -1.84 -1.82 17.11
CA VAL A 189 -2.57 -2.99 16.62
C VAL A 189 -1.70 -3.73 15.63
N THR A 190 -1.54 -5.04 15.82
CA THR A 190 -0.80 -5.89 14.87
C THR A 190 -1.76 -6.53 13.89
N ALA A 191 -1.66 -6.14 12.64
CA ALA A 191 -2.38 -6.72 11.52
C ALA A 191 -1.46 -7.72 10.79
N GLU A 192 -1.96 -8.92 10.51
CA GLU A 192 -1.28 -9.88 9.65
C GLU A 192 -2.19 -10.29 8.49
N VAL A 193 -1.57 -10.53 7.33
CA VAL A 193 -2.26 -11.05 6.15
C VAL A 193 -1.42 -12.15 5.54
N GLU A 194 -2.02 -13.32 5.29
CA GLU A 194 -1.40 -14.37 4.51
C GLU A 194 -2.01 -14.38 3.10
N VAL A 195 -1.13 -14.32 2.10
CA VAL A 195 -1.49 -14.21 0.68
C VAL A 195 -0.83 -15.35 -0.09
N ARG A 196 -1.59 -16.02 -0.95
CA ARG A 196 -1.13 -17.09 -1.85
C ARG A 196 -1.59 -16.82 -3.28
N GLY A 197 -0.94 -15.86 -3.95
CA GLY A 197 -1.33 -15.44 -5.29
C GLY A 197 -2.83 -15.16 -5.37
N SER A 198 -3.50 -15.69 -6.38
CA SER A 198 -4.96 -15.64 -6.51
C SER A 198 -5.70 -16.71 -5.72
N LYS A 199 -4.98 -17.64 -5.04
CA LYS A 199 -5.60 -18.79 -4.36
C LYS A 199 -6.39 -18.37 -3.14
N TYR A 200 -5.80 -17.57 -2.24
CA TYR A 200 -6.50 -17.04 -1.07
C TYR A 200 -5.77 -15.90 -0.39
N PHE A 201 -6.54 -15.15 0.36
CA PHE A 201 -6.12 -14.15 1.35
C PHE A 201 -6.75 -14.48 2.70
N LYS A 202 -5.96 -14.36 3.77
CA LYS A 202 -6.42 -14.51 5.16
C LYS A 202 -6.00 -13.30 5.96
N HIS A 203 -6.96 -12.58 6.52
CA HIS A 203 -6.71 -11.50 7.47
C HIS A 203 -6.65 -12.09 8.87
N ILE A 204 -5.56 -11.82 9.59
CA ILE A 204 -5.25 -12.45 10.88
C ILE A 204 -4.97 -11.34 11.90
N ILE A 205 -5.60 -11.44 13.06
CA ILE A 205 -5.36 -10.55 14.19
C ILE A 205 -5.46 -11.34 15.49
N ASP A 206 -4.57 -11.07 16.46
CA ASP A 206 -4.46 -11.84 17.71
C ASP A 206 -4.36 -13.36 17.45
N GLY A 207 -3.66 -13.77 16.36
CA GLY A 207 -3.47 -15.17 15.95
C GLY A 207 -4.72 -15.84 15.36
N LYS A 208 -5.81 -15.09 15.14
CA LYS A 208 -7.09 -15.62 14.62
C LYS A 208 -7.37 -15.10 13.22
N THR A 209 -7.78 -15.99 12.29
CA THR A 209 -8.33 -15.57 11.00
C THR A 209 -9.69 -14.90 11.22
N VAL A 210 -9.81 -13.63 10.83
CA VAL A 210 -11.02 -12.82 10.97
C VAL A 210 -11.76 -12.58 9.67
N LEU A 211 -11.09 -12.80 8.54
CA LEU A 211 -11.67 -12.77 7.20
C LEU A 211 -10.84 -13.65 6.27
N GLU A 212 -11.50 -14.33 5.31
CA GLU A 212 -10.86 -15.14 4.29
C GLU A 212 -11.67 -15.08 3.00
N TYR A 213 -10.97 -14.99 1.87
CA TYR A 213 -11.53 -14.97 0.52
C TYR A 213 -10.49 -15.46 -0.48
N GLN A 214 -10.92 -15.64 -1.73
CA GLN A 214 -10.12 -16.22 -2.80
C GLN A 214 -10.38 -15.51 -4.13
N LYS A 215 -9.59 -15.85 -5.15
CA LYS A 215 -9.71 -15.36 -6.52
C LYS A 215 -9.88 -13.85 -6.62
N PRO A 216 -8.95 -13.05 -6.02
CA PRO A 216 -8.94 -11.63 -6.27
C PRO A 216 -8.78 -11.41 -7.78
N GLN A 217 -9.60 -10.54 -8.34
CA GLN A 217 -9.65 -10.33 -9.77
C GLN A 217 -10.05 -8.90 -10.11
N ARG A 218 -9.69 -8.45 -11.30
CA ARG A 218 -10.18 -7.19 -11.88
C ARG A 218 -11.64 -7.33 -12.29
N ASP A 219 -12.30 -6.23 -12.61
CA ASP A 219 -13.69 -6.20 -13.08
C ASP A 219 -13.90 -7.00 -14.37
N ASP A 220 -12.85 -7.19 -15.17
CA ASP A 220 -12.85 -8.02 -16.39
C ASP A 220 -12.66 -9.53 -16.11
N GLY A 221 -12.52 -9.93 -14.84
CA GLY A 221 -12.30 -11.32 -14.43
C GLY A 221 -10.85 -11.78 -14.45
N THR A 222 -9.88 -10.92 -14.81
CA THR A 222 -8.45 -11.25 -14.78
C THR A 222 -7.99 -11.42 -13.34
N LEU A 223 -7.51 -12.62 -12.99
CA LEU A 223 -7.01 -12.93 -11.65
C LEU A 223 -5.78 -12.11 -11.31
N LEU A 224 -5.70 -11.66 -10.05
CA LEU A 224 -4.55 -10.97 -9.48
C LEU A 224 -3.62 -11.99 -8.83
N GLU A 225 -2.54 -12.34 -9.52
CA GLU A 225 -1.54 -13.30 -9.03
C GLU A 225 -0.46 -12.67 -8.14
N GLY A 226 -0.36 -11.34 -8.15
CA GLY A 226 0.60 -10.54 -7.40
C GLY A 226 0.44 -9.06 -7.72
N GLY A 227 1.26 -8.23 -7.10
CA GLY A 227 1.25 -6.79 -7.36
C GLY A 227 1.96 -5.99 -6.28
N SER A 228 1.78 -4.68 -6.32
CA SER A 228 2.37 -3.74 -5.37
C SER A 228 1.79 -3.91 -3.96
N ILE A 229 2.56 -3.45 -2.98
CA ILE A 229 2.10 -3.26 -1.59
C ILE A 229 2.22 -1.77 -1.28
N SER A 230 1.15 -1.17 -0.73
CA SER A 230 1.24 0.20 -0.23
C SER A 230 0.48 0.42 1.07
N LEU A 231 0.91 1.46 1.81
CA LEU A 231 0.27 1.98 3.02
C LEU A 231 -0.54 3.22 2.63
N GLN A 232 -1.77 3.32 3.11
CA GLN A 232 -2.72 4.35 2.68
C GLN A 232 -2.75 5.55 3.61
N SER A 233 -3.04 6.74 3.07
CA SER A 233 -3.40 7.97 3.78
C SER A 233 -4.78 8.47 3.34
N GLU A 234 -5.70 8.70 4.30
CA GLU A 234 -7.10 9.04 4.08
C GLU A 234 -7.61 10.15 5.01
N SER A 235 -6.85 11.18 5.28
CA SER A 235 -7.23 12.33 6.11
C SER A 235 -7.11 12.17 7.64
N HIS A 236 -6.94 10.98 8.18
CA HIS A 236 -6.72 10.81 9.62
C HIS A 236 -5.28 10.38 9.91
N PRO A 237 -4.55 11.05 10.82
CA PRO A 237 -3.17 10.67 11.13
C PRO A 237 -3.06 9.22 11.62
N CYS A 238 -2.06 8.54 11.08
CA CYS A 238 -1.79 7.14 11.36
C CYS A 238 -0.28 6.90 11.44
N GLU A 239 0.15 5.95 12.22
CA GLU A 239 1.56 5.59 12.35
C GLU A 239 1.74 4.10 12.09
N PHE A 240 2.88 3.74 11.45
CA PHE A 240 3.31 2.36 11.23
C PHE A 240 4.72 2.18 11.77
N ARG A 241 4.93 1.23 12.69
CA ARG A 241 6.25 1.00 13.27
C ARG A 241 6.92 -0.30 12.87
N LYS A 242 6.16 -1.28 12.42
CA LYS A 242 6.65 -2.54 11.89
C LYS A 242 5.95 -2.81 10.57
N VAL A 243 6.72 -2.98 9.51
CA VAL A 243 6.24 -3.45 8.23
C VAL A 243 7.20 -4.52 7.77
N GLU A 244 6.83 -5.77 7.94
CA GLU A 244 7.68 -6.92 7.65
C GLU A 244 6.95 -7.99 6.84
N LEU A 245 7.67 -8.68 5.97
CA LEU A 245 7.13 -9.63 5.04
C LEU A 245 7.93 -10.95 5.10
N LEU A 246 7.21 -12.06 5.17
CA LEU A 246 7.75 -13.41 5.07
C LEU A 246 7.39 -13.98 3.70
N PRO A 247 8.35 -14.17 2.77
CA PRO A 247 8.07 -14.84 1.51
C PRO A 247 7.64 -16.28 1.74
N LEU A 248 6.60 -16.70 1.03
CA LEU A 248 6.06 -18.06 1.09
C LEU A 248 6.32 -18.77 -0.25
N LYS A 249 6.54 -20.07 -0.19
CA LYS A 249 6.71 -20.94 -1.38
C LYS A 249 5.38 -21.21 -2.06
#